data_c60700530c56698bcb1de7689825d852
#
_entry.id   c60700530c56698bcb1de7689825d852
#
_cell.length_a   1.000
_cell.length_b   1.000
_cell.length_c   1.000
_cell.angle_alpha   90.00
_cell.angle_beta   90.00
_cell.angle_gamma   90.00
#
_symmetry.space_group_name_H-M   'P 1'
#
loop_
_entity.id
_entity.type
_entity.pdbx_description
1 polymer ?
#
loop_
_entity_poly.entity_id
_entity_poly.type
_entity_poly.pdbx_seq_one_letter_code
_entity_poly.pdbx_strand_id
1 'polypeptide(L)'
;FYFFSVAAGTAFLSAFLFFAFAAYNARAGWRRCLLLIAAGISYSLVFLSRPNIALLAAFPIVPGLWFMIIRRRDENGSLRRARRIIAELASLGAPVLAAAGFTMWFNAARFSGPFDFGASYQLTVADVSTYRMRLTDLPLAIYNYFLALPGTSDIYPYITFTDLAAVPAGHYVY
;
A
#
# COMPACT_ATOMS: atom_id res chain seq x y z
N PHE A 1 2.85 20.95 -1.79
CA PHE A 1 2.84 19.70 -2.59
C PHE A 1 2.62 18.44 -1.76
N TYR A 2 3.19 18.34 -0.54
CA TYR A 2 3.08 17.16 0.33
C TYR A 2 1.61 16.79 0.64
N PHE A 3 0.80 17.74 1.06
CA PHE A 3 -0.62 17.52 1.38
C PHE A 3 -1.44 17.03 0.20
N PHE A 4 -1.10 17.43 -1.01
CA PHE A 4 -1.82 17.03 -2.20
C PHE A 4 -1.66 15.52 -2.48
N SER A 5 -0.44 14.99 -2.34
CA SER A 5 -0.19 13.55 -2.52
C SER A 5 -0.83 12.69 -1.44
N VAL A 6 -0.92 13.20 -0.19
CA VAL A 6 -1.65 12.51 0.89
C VAL A 6 -3.14 12.50 0.63
N ALA A 7 -3.72 13.65 0.26
CA ALA A 7 -5.14 13.75 -0.07
C ALA A 7 -5.51 12.86 -1.27
N ALA A 8 -4.70 12.84 -2.31
CA ALA A 8 -4.90 11.95 -3.46
C ALA A 8 -4.81 10.47 -3.05
N GLY A 9 -3.80 10.08 -2.27
CA GLY A 9 -3.65 8.71 -1.78
C GLY A 9 -4.85 8.25 -0.94
N THR A 10 -5.37 9.10 -0.04
CA THR A 10 -6.56 8.78 0.76
C THR A 10 -7.84 8.71 -0.05
N ALA A 11 -8.00 9.58 -1.05
CA ALA A 11 -9.13 9.53 -1.97
C ALA A 11 -9.14 8.22 -2.79
N PHE A 12 -7.99 7.82 -3.34
CA PHE A 12 -7.85 6.57 -4.07
C PHE A 12 -8.02 5.35 -3.17
N LEU A 13 -7.56 5.41 -1.90
CA LEU A 13 -7.80 4.36 -0.92
C LEU A 13 -9.31 4.20 -0.65
N SER A 14 -10.02 5.29 -0.48
CA SER A 14 -11.48 5.28 -0.29
C SER A 14 -12.20 4.67 -1.50
N ALA A 15 -11.78 5.03 -2.71
CA ALA A 15 -12.30 4.47 -3.95
C ALA A 15 -12.01 2.96 -4.06
N PHE A 16 -10.78 2.54 -3.71
CA PHE A 16 -10.42 1.12 -3.65
C PHE A 16 -11.34 0.34 -2.70
N LEU A 17 -11.52 0.82 -1.47
CA LEU A 17 -12.37 0.17 -0.47
C LEU A 17 -13.83 0.10 -0.94
N PHE A 18 -14.33 1.17 -1.55
CA PHE A 18 -15.68 1.21 -2.12
C PHE A 18 -15.87 0.15 -3.21
N PHE A 19 -14.99 0.11 -4.21
CA PHE A 19 -15.10 -0.84 -5.31
C PHE A 19 -14.87 -2.29 -4.86
N ALA A 20 -13.95 -2.51 -3.93
CA ALA A 20 -13.72 -3.83 -3.35
C ALA A 20 -14.96 -4.34 -2.58
N PHE A 21 -15.59 -3.48 -1.77
CA PHE A 21 -16.81 -3.80 -1.07
C PHE A 21 -17.99 -4.02 -2.03
N ALA A 22 -18.13 -3.17 -3.05
CA ALA A 22 -19.14 -3.34 -4.09
C ALA A 22 -18.94 -4.65 -4.86
N ALA A 23 -17.71 -5.03 -5.20
CA ALA A 23 -17.38 -6.29 -5.83
C ALA A 23 -17.70 -7.49 -4.92
N TYR A 24 -17.45 -7.36 -3.62
CA TYR A 24 -17.77 -8.37 -2.62
C TYR A 24 -19.28 -8.69 -2.60
N ASN A 25 -20.13 -7.67 -2.65
CA ASN A 25 -21.60 -7.81 -2.63
C ASN A 25 -22.19 -8.12 -4.00
N ALA A 26 -21.44 -7.92 -5.09
CA ALA A 26 -21.93 -8.20 -6.43
C ALA A 26 -22.09 -9.72 -6.68
N ARG A 27 -23.13 -10.08 -7.45
CA ARG A 27 -23.27 -11.44 -7.98
C ARG A 27 -22.09 -11.77 -8.89
N ALA A 28 -21.69 -13.06 -8.91
CA ALA A 28 -20.65 -13.54 -9.79
C ALA A 28 -20.97 -13.23 -11.26
N GLY A 29 -20.02 -12.70 -12.01
CA GLY A 29 -20.19 -12.36 -13.42
C GLY A 29 -19.35 -11.14 -13.82
N TRP A 30 -19.59 -10.63 -15.04
CA TRP A 30 -18.83 -9.56 -15.63
C TRP A 30 -18.82 -8.25 -14.81
N ARG A 31 -19.95 -7.92 -14.17
CA ARG A 31 -20.06 -6.73 -13.28
C ARG A 31 -19.09 -6.80 -12.12
N ARG A 32 -18.90 -7.98 -11.52
CA ARG A 32 -17.94 -8.18 -10.44
C ARG A 32 -16.51 -8.01 -10.94
N CYS A 33 -16.17 -8.55 -12.11
CA CYS A 33 -14.86 -8.36 -12.72
C CYS A 33 -14.59 -6.88 -12.99
N LEU A 34 -15.55 -6.10 -13.49
CA LEU A 34 -15.40 -4.66 -13.69
C LEU A 34 -15.15 -3.91 -12.38
N LEU A 35 -15.87 -4.24 -11.31
CA LEU A 35 -15.65 -3.65 -9.99
C LEU A 35 -14.26 -4.00 -9.43
N LEU A 36 -13.77 -5.22 -9.67
CA LEU A 36 -12.43 -5.63 -9.29
C LEU A 36 -11.35 -4.92 -10.12
N ILE A 37 -11.58 -4.67 -11.41
CA ILE A 37 -10.67 -3.86 -12.23
C ILE A 37 -10.64 -2.43 -11.68
N ALA A 38 -11.79 -1.82 -11.39
CA ALA A 38 -11.86 -0.48 -10.80
C ALA A 38 -11.15 -0.42 -9.43
N ALA A 39 -11.31 -1.44 -8.60
CA ALA A 39 -10.57 -1.58 -7.35
C ALA A 39 -9.05 -1.68 -7.60
N GLY A 40 -8.63 -2.52 -8.55
CA GLY A 40 -7.22 -2.68 -8.92
C GLY A 40 -6.60 -1.38 -9.45
N ILE A 41 -7.31 -0.63 -10.29
CA ILE A 41 -6.87 0.70 -10.76
C ILE A 41 -6.73 1.66 -9.58
N SER A 42 -7.74 1.73 -8.71
CA SER A 42 -7.71 2.59 -7.53
C SER A 42 -6.54 2.26 -6.61
N TYR A 43 -6.28 0.98 -6.35
CA TYR A 43 -5.13 0.53 -5.57
C TYR A 43 -3.79 0.90 -6.24
N SER A 44 -3.70 0.76 -7.56
CA SER A 44 -2.52 1.18 -8.33
C SER A 44 -2.24 2.67 -8.17
N LEU A 45 -3.28 3.51 -8.19
CA LEU A 45 -3.16 4.95 -7.98
C LEU A 45 -2.75 5.29 -6.53
N VAL A 46 -3.20 4.52 -5.53
CA VAL A 46 -2.68 4.62 -4.15
C VAL A 46 -1.17 4.37 -4.13
N PHE A 47 -0.74 3.27 -4.76
CA PHE A 47 0.67 2.88 -4.83
C PHE A 47 1.53 3.96 -5.51
N LEU A 48 1.07 4.48 -6.65
CA LEU A 48 1.77 5.53 -7.39
C LEU A 48 1.79 6.87 -6.65
N SER A 49 0.77 7.16 -5.83
CA SER A 49 0.72 8.39 -5.02
C SER A 49 1.57 8.28 -3.75
N ARG A 50 1.45 7.18 -3.04
CA ARG A 50 2.10 6.92 -1.75
C ARG A 50 2.26 5.41 -1.49
N PRO A 51 3.44 4.83 -1.73
CA PRO A 51 3.68 3.40 -1.48
C PRO A 51 3.38 2.97 -0.03
N ASN A 52 3.61 3.84 0.96
CA ASN A 52 3.32 3.55 2.36
C ASN A 52 1.82 3.36 2.63
N ILE A 53 0.97 4.17 2.01
CA ILE A 53 -0.50 4.02 2.12
C ILE A 53 -0.96 2.73 1.42
N ALA A 54 -0.30 2.36 0.32
CA ALA A 54 -0.60 1.11 -0.38
C ALA A 54 -0.32 -0.13 0.48
N LEU A 55 0.72 -0.12 1.32
CA LEU A 55 0.98 -1.19 2.27
C LEU A 55 -0.16 -1.34 3.28
N LEU A 56 -0.69 -0.23 3.81
CA LEU A 56 -1.86 -0.26 4.68
C LEU A 56 -3.11 -0.78 3.95
N ALA A 57 -3.29 -0.41 2.69
CA ALA A 57 -4.38 -0.88 1.86
C ALA A 57 -4.29 -2.38 1.52
N ALA A 58 -3.12 -3.00 1.62
CA ALA A 58 -2.96 -4.44 1.45
C ALA A 58 -3.63 -5.25 2.59
N PHE A 59 -3.73 -4.68 3.79
CA PHE A 59 -4.35 -5.34 4.94
C PHE A 59 -5.76 -5.87 4.69
N PRO A 60 -6.71 -5.12 4.11
CA PRO A 60 -8.04 -5.63 3.80
C PRO A 60 -8.07 -6.54 2.55
N ILE A 61 -7.05 -6.50 1.69
CA ILE A 61 -6.98 -7.34 0.49
C ILE A 61 -6.83 -8.81 0.86
N VAL A 62 -5.92 -9.14 1.79
CA VAL A 62 -5.61 -10.52 2.16
C VAL A 62 -6.85 -11.25 2.72
N PRO A 63 -7.55 -10.75 3.75
CA PRO A 63 -8.75 -11.39 4.26
C PRO A 63 -9.89 -11.36 3.22
N GLY A 64 -9.99 -10.32 2.39
CA GLY A 64 -10.96 -10.23 1.32
C GLY A 64 -10.78 -11.34 0.27
N LEU A 65 -9.56 -11.57 -0.20
CA LEU A 65 -9.23 -12.65 -1.13
C LEU A 65 -9.45 -14.02 -0.50
N TRP A 66 -9.01 -14.21 0.74
CA TRP A 66 -9.24 -15.45 1.49
C TRP A 66 -10.73 -15.78 1.61
N PHE A 67 -11.54 -14.80 2.00
CA PHE A 67 -12.98 -14.97 2.10
C PHE A 67 -13.64 -15.25 0.74
N MET A 68 -13.19 -14.61 -0.34
CA MET A 68 -13.67 -14.89 -1.70
C MET A 68 -13.41 -16.35 -2.09
N ILE A 69 -12.23 -16.87 -1.74
CA ILE A 69 -11.85 -18.26 -2.03
C ILE A 69 -12.70 -19.24 -1.22
N ILE A 70 -12.90 -19.00 0.08
CA ILE A 70 -13.68 -19.88 0.97
C ILE A 70 -15.16 -19.89 0.59
N ARG A 71 -15.77 -18.72 0.38
CA ARG A 71 -17.20 -18.62 0.04
C ARG A 71 -17.57 -19.37 -1.23
N ARG A 72 -16.61 -19.69 -2.08
CA ARG A 72 -16.83 -20.46 -3.32
C ARG A 72 -16.62 -21.96 -3.18
N ARG A 73 -16.36 -22.43 -1.97
CA ARG A 73 -16.14 -23.87 -1.73
C ARG A 73 -17.38 -24.72 -2.07
N ASP A 74 -18.56 -24.11 -2.06
CA ASP A 74 -19.85 -24.79 -2.31
C ASP A 74 -20.27 -24.83 -3.79
N GLU A 75 -19.49 -24.23 -4.72
CA GLU A 75 -19.80 -24.30 -6.15
C GLU A 75 -19.43 -25.68 -6.72
N ASN A 76 -20.44 -26.42 -7.20
CA ASN A 76 -20.27 -27.70 -7.88
C ASN A 76 -19.53 -27.51 -9.22
N GLY A 77 -18.34 -28.10 -9.35
CA GLY A 77 -17.53 -28.10 -10.57
C GLY A 77 -16.17 -27.37 -10.40
N SER A 78 -15.11 -28.16 -10.19
CA SER A 78 -13.76 -27.66 -9.90
C SER A 78 -13.20 -26.74 -10.98
N LEU A 79 -13.40 -27.06 -12.25
CA LEU A 79 -12.88 -26.27 -13.38
C LEU A 79 -13.58 -24.91 -13.56
N ARG A 80 -14.91 -24.86 -13.41
CA ARG A 80 -15.66 -23.59 -13.50
C ARG A 80 -15.28 -22.66 -12.37
N ARG A 81 -15.12 -23.22 -11.17
CA ARG A 81 -14.64 -22.48 -9.99
C ARG A 81 -13.25 -21.91 -10.21
N ALA A 82 -12.29 -22.72 -10.68
CA ALA A 82 -10.92 -22.27 -10.94
C ALA A 82 -10.88 -21.13 -11.95
N ARG A 83 -11.59 -21.26 -13.10
CA ARG A 83 -11.66 -20.19 -14.12
C ARG A 83 -12.20 -18.87 -13.56
N ARG A 84 -13.23 -18.93 -12.70
CA ARG A 84 -13.77 -17.72 -12.07
C ARG A 84 -12.81 -17.08 -11.09
N ILE A 85 -12.17 -17.87 -10.24
CA ILE A 85 -11.16 -17.36 -9.30
C ILE A 85 -10.02 -16.71 -10.06
N ILE A 86 -9.50 -17.35 -11.11
CA ILE A 86 -8.45 -16.80 -11.96
C ILE A 86 -8.90 -15.49 -12.62
N ALA A 87 -10.12 -15.44 -13.17
CA ALA A 87 -10.64 -14.22 -13.80
C ALA A 87 -10.76 -13.06 -12.80
N GLU A 88 -11.20 -13.32 -11.58
CA GLU A 88 -11.33 -12.31 -10.53
C GLU A 88 -9.96 -11.83 -10.01
N LEU A 89 -9.04 -12.76 -9.78
CA LEU A 89 -7.66 -12.43 -9.41
C LEU A 89 -6.96 -11.65 -10.52
N ALA A 90 -7.14 -12.05 -11.78
CA ALA A 90 -6.60 -11.32 -12.93
C ALA A 90 -7.23 -9.92 -13.05
N SER A 91 -8.54 -9.80 -12.82
CA SER A 91 -9.24 -8.49 -12.86
C SER A 91 -8.70 -7.51 -11.82
N LEU A 92 -8.41 -7.98 -10.61
CA LEU A 92 -7.82 -7.15 -9.57
C LEU A 92 -6.31 -6.94 -9.79
N GLY A 93 -5.60 -8.01 -10.15
CA GLY A 93 -4.13 -8.03 -10.21
C GLY A 93 -3.54 -7.38 -11.46
N ALA A 94 -4.21 -7.47 -12.62
CA ALA A 94 -3.65 -6.95 -13.87
C ALA A 94 -3.34 -5.43 -13.82
N PRO A 95 -4.23 -4.55 -13.32
CA PRO A 95 -3.91 -3.14 -13.16
C PRO A 95 -2.73 -2.90 -12.21
N VAL A 96 -2.65 -3.69 -11.13
CA VAL A 96 -1.56 -3.57 -10.13
C VAL A 96 -0.21 -3.97 -10.75
N LEU A 97 -0.19 -5.08 -11.49
CA LEU A 97 1.02 -5.53 -12.19
C LEU A 97 1.43 -4.53 -13.28
N ALA A 98 0.47 -3.94 -13.99
CA ALA A 98 0.75 -2.89 -14.98
C ALA A 98 1.38 -1.67 -14.33
N ALA A 99 0.85 -1.21 -13.18
CA ALA A 99 1.42 -0.09 -12.45
C ALA A 99 2.82 -0.40 -11.91
N ALA A 100 3.03 -1.60 -11.38
CA ALA A 100 4.36 -2.04 -10.93
C ALA A 100 5.36 -2.08 -12.09
N GLY A 101 4.98 -2.67 -13.23
CA GLY A 101 5.81 -2.70 -14.42
C GLY A 101 6.14 -1.30 -14.97
N PHE A 102 5.15 -0.40 -14.97
CA PHE A 102 5.34 1.00 -15.33
C PHE A 102 6.34 1.69 -14.38
N THR A 103 6.21 1.49 -13.08
CA THR A 103 7.13 2.07 -12.08
C THR A 103 8.55 1.54 -12.28
N MET A 104 8.71 0.23 -12.50
CA MET A 104 10.03 -0.37 -12.75
C MET A 104 10.67 0.17 -14.03
N TRP A 105 9.89 0.28 -15.11
CA TRP A 105 10.35 0.87 -16.36
C TRP A 105 10.74 2.34 -16.18
N PHE A 106 9.90 3.12 -15.51
CA PHE A 106 10.15 4.54 -15.25
C PHE A 106 11.41 4.75 -14.40
N ASN A 107 11.60 3.92 -13.37
CA ASN A 107 12.81 3.97 -12.54
C ASN A 107 14.06 3.60 -13.33
N ALA A 108 14.00 2.54 -14.15
CA ALA A 108 15.13 2.16 -15.00
C ALA A 108 15.48 3.25 -16.04
N ALA A 109 14.47 3.99 -16.52
CA ALA A 109 14.70 5.09 -17.47
C ALA A 109 15.29 6.36 -16.82
N ARG A 110 15.07 6.58 -15.52
CA ARG A 110 15.52 7.78 -14.81
C ARG A 110 16.74 7.57 -13.90
N PHE A 111 16.87 6.37 -13.37
CA PHE A 111 17.88 6.01 -12.37
C PHE A 111 18.70 4.82 -12.83
N SER A 112 19.59 4.34 -11.98
CA SER A 112 20.52 3.25 -12.33
C SER A 112 19.87 1.88 -12.46
N GLY A 113 18.59 1.72 -12.06
CA GLY A 113 17.93 0.42 -12.10
C GLY A 113 16.42 0.45 -11.78
N PRO A 114 15.70 -0.64 -12.08
CA PRO A 114 14.25 -0.69 -11.93
C PRO A 114 13.77 -0.59 -10.47
N PHE A 115 14.63 -0.90 -9.51
CA PHE A 115 14.36 -0.82 -8.08
C PHE A 115 15.02 0.39 -7.41
N ASP A 116 15.61 1.28 -8.18
CA ASP A 116 16.15 2.53 -7.67
C ASP A 116 15.05 3.59 -7.65
N PHE A 117 14.61 3.97 -6.47
CA PHE A 117 13.57 4.98 -6.27
C PHE A 117 14.13 6.40 -6.12
N GLY A 118 15.39 6.59 -6.48
CA GLY A 118 16.02 7.90 -6.53
C GLY A 118 16.35 8.48 -5.15
N ALA A 119 16.38 7.68 -4.10
CA ALA A 119 16.71 8.17 -2.75
C ALA A 119 18.10 8.78 -2.69
N SER A 120 19.07 8.23 -3.42
CA SER A 120 20.44 8.72 -3.51
C SER A 120 20.60 10.05 -4.29
N TYR A 121 19.57 10.43 -5.06
CA TYR A 121 19.56 11.66 -5.85
C TYR A 121 18.78 12.81 -5.17
N GLN A 122 18.23 12.56 -3.99
CA GLN A 122 17.51 13.60 -3.28
C GLN A 122 18.48 14.58 -2.65
N LEU A 123 18.34 15.86 -3.01
CA LEU A 123 19.03 16.97 -2.37
C LEU A 123 18.38 17.25 -1.01
N THR A 124 18.78 16.49 0.00
CA THR A 124 18.34 16.69 1.39
C THR A 124 19.49 17.26 2.22
N VAL A 125 19.16 17.93 3.32
CA VAL A 125 20.16 18.50 4.26
C VAL A 125 21.01 17.38 4.89
N ALA A 126 20.47 16.15 4.98
CA ALA A 126 21.17 14.97 5.45
C ALA A 126 21.32 13.95 4.31
N ASP A 127 22.48 13.29 4.25
CA ASP A 127 22.71 12.20 3.29
C ASP A 127 21.90 10.97 3.67
N VAL A 128 20.76 10.80 3.00
CA VAL A 128 19.85 9.66 3.22
C VAL A 128 20.37 8.36 2.61
N SER A 129 21.43 8.38 1.80
CA SER A 129 22.01 7.17 1.21
C SER A 129 22.69 6.27 2.26
N THR A 130 23.09 6.85 3.39
CA THR A 130 23.72 6.15 4.51
C THR A 130 22.73 5.45 5.43
N TYR A 131 21.45 5.77 5.32
CA TYR A 131 20.42 5.24 6.19
C TYR A 131 19.84 3.96 5.61
N ARG A 132 19.95 2.88 6.34
CA ARG A 132 19.41 1.57 5.95
C ARG A 132 18.38 1.10 6.98
N MET A 133 17.18 0.84 6.52
CA MET A 133 16.17 0.18 7.34
C MET A 133 16.52 -1.32 7.45
N ARG A 134 16.67 -1.83 8.67
CA ARG A 134 16.87 -3.25 8.94
C ARG A 134 15.56 -3.84 9.46
N LEU A 135 15.33 -5.12 9.18
CA LEU A 135 14.15 -5.82 9.72
C LEU A 135 14.14 -5.85 11.26
N THR A 136 15.32 -5.76 11.89
CA THR A 136 15.47 -5.62 13.35
C THR A 136 14.88 -4.33 13.90
N ASP A 137 14.74 -3.29 13.07
CA ASP A 137 14.23 -1.97 13.47
C ASP A 137 12.70 -1.91 13.39
N LEU A 138 12.07 -2.93 12.78
CA LEU A 138 10.62 -3.00 12.59
C LEU A 138 9.82 -2.94 13.91
N PRO A 139 10.19 -3.64 15.00
CA PRO A 139 9.47 -3.52 16.28
C PRO A 139 9.54 -2.10 16.84
N LEU A 140 10.69 -1.43 16.73
CA LEU A 140 10.88 -0.06 17.16
C LEU A 140 10.06 0.93 16.33
N ALA A 141 10.00 0.71 15.00
CA ALA A 141 9.16 1.48 14.11
C ALA A 141 7.67 1.34 14.47
N ILE A 142 7.20 0.11 14.67
CA ILE A 142 5.81 -0.16 15.08
C ILE A 142 5.49 0.54 16.41
N TYR A 143 6.39 0.44 17.39
CA TYR A 143 6.20 1.12 18.67
C TYR A 143 6.08 2.63 18.49
N ASN A 144 7.04 3.27 17.81
CA ASN A 144 7.06 4.71 17.64
C ASN A 144 5.87 5.24 16.81
N TYR A 145 5.38 4.47 15.82
CA TYR A 145 4.28 4.90 14.97
C TYR A 145 2.88 4.64 15.54
N PHE A 146 2.72 3.58 16.31
CA PHE A 146 1.38 3.12 16.70
C PHE A 146 1.16 3.08 18.21
N LEU A 147 2.22 2.98 19.01
CA LEU A 147 2.12 2.76 20.45
C LEU A 147 2.71 3.90 21.27
N ALA A 148 3.61 4.70 20.72
CA ALA A 148 4.18 5.85 21.42
C ALA A 148 3.07 6.92 21.60
N LEU A 149 2.77 7.23 22.86
CA LEU A 149 1.81 8.28 23.18
C LEU A 149 2.48 9.64 23.03
N PRO A 150 1.78 10.63 22.45
CA PRO A 150 2.30 12.00 22.39
C PRO A 150 2.37 12.59 23.82
N GLY A 151 3.50 13.20 24.14
CA GLY A 151 3.65 14.01 25.33
C GLY A 151 2.94 15.35 25.21
N THR A 152 2.62 15.99 26.32
CA THR A 152 2.07 17.35 26.37
C THR A 152 3.20 18.36 26.69
N SER A 153 3.14 19.55 26.07
CA SER A 153 4.05 20.67 26.31
C SER A 153 3.24 21.94 26.56
N ASP A 154 3.76 22.83 27.39
CA ASP A 154 3.16 24.16 27.61
C ASP A 154 3.44 25.16 26.48
N ILE A 155 4.30 24.77 25.53
CA ILE A 155 4.69 25.59 24.38
C ILE A 155 4.01 25.05 23.12
N TYR A 156 3.48 25.94 22.25
CA TYR A 156 2.95 25.56 20.95
C TYR A 156 3.98 24.71 20.17
N PRO A 157 3.58 23.55 19.58
CA PRO A 157 2.23 23.06 19.28
C PRO A 157 1.51 22.27 20.40
N TYR A 158 1.91 22.35 21.64
CA TYR A 158 1.32 21.70 22.81
C TYR A 158 1.42 20.16 22.82
N ILE A 159 1.91 19.58 21.77
CA ILE A 159 2.13 18.13 21.61
C ILE A 159 3.61 17.93 21.28
N THR A 160 4.25 17.06 22.04
CA THR A 160 5.65 16.67 21.81
C THR A 160 5.73 15.17 21.56
N PHE A 161 6.67 14.76 20.73
CA PHE A 161 7.01 13.36 20.49
C PHE A 161 8.37 13.01 21.12
N THR A 162 8.64 13.58 22.30
CA THR A 162 9.93 13.47 23.00
C THR A 162 10.22 12.07 23.56
N ASP A 163 9.20 11.25 23.75
CA ASP A 163 9.34 9.90 24.32
C ASP A 163 9.50 8.81 23.24
N LEU A 164 9.87 9.21 22.03
CA LEU A 164 10.24 8.23 21.02
C LEU A 164 11.45 7.44 21.49
N ALA A 165 11.35 6.11 21.46
CA ALA A 165 12.46 5.25 21.80
C ALA A 165 13.69 5.62 20.94
N ALA A 166 14.84 5.76 21.59
CA ALA A 166 16.06 6.22 20.95
C ALA A 166 16.41 5.32 19.75
N VAL A 167 16.48 5.91 18.59
CA VAL A 167 16.90 5.23 17.36
C VAL A 167 18.43 5.11 17.38
N PRO A 168 18.99 3.91 17.21
CA PRO A 168 20.44 3.75 17.11
C PRO A 168 21.03 4.65 16.00
N ALA A 169 22.21 5.21 16.23
CA ALA A 169 22.86 6.05 15.24
C ALA A 169 23.05 5.31 13.90
N GLY A 170 22.67 5.94 12.81
CA GLY A 170 22.71 5.35 11.46
C GLY A 170 21.48 4.51 11.06
N HIS A 171 20.44 4.48 11.90
CA HIS A 171 19.18 3.83 11.58
C HIS A 171 18.09 4.87 11.35
N TYR A 172 17.22 4.64 10.37
CA TYR A 172 15.99 5.41 10.18
C TYR A 172 14.81 4.61 10.70
N VAL A 173 14.08 5.21 11.62
CA VAL A 173 12.75 4.79 12.02
C VAL A 173 11.86 6.02 11.84
N TYR A 174 11.18 6.08 10.73
CA TYR A 174 10.11 7.04 10.47
C TYR A 174 8.78 6.35 10.61
#